data_f78f0ec298ab5a6b9a4daa1c684fc793
#
_entry.id   f78f0ec298ab5a6b9a4daa1c684fc793
#
_cell.length_a   1.000
_cell.length_b   1.000
_cell.length_c   1.000
_cell.angle_alpha   90.00
_cell.angle_beta   90.00
_cell.angle_gamma   90.00
#
_symmetry.space_group_name_H-M   'P 1'
#
loop_
_entity.id
_entity.type
_entity.pdbx_description
1 polymer ?
#
loop_
_entity_poly.entity_id
_entity_poly.type
_entity_poly.pdbx_seq_one_letter_code
_entity_poly.pdbx_strand_id
1 'polypeptide(L)'
;MCGRYGLFTPPTELETRFDVTVQAAFEPTYNAAPGESLPVIADDEPETIRTAEWGLIPSWADDPDEHRHINARAETLFERASFREAAERRRCLVPADGFFEWGSPDGERRPHFFRRRDGDPFVMAGLWERWEPSSTQAELGAFGGDTVSTDAAPVETFTIVTTTANATVEPVHDRMPVVLPPGQEREWLSADRETATALLEPAPPEHLRVDPVSRAVNDPTNDRPDLVTPVAE
;
A
#
# COMPACT_ATOMS: atom_id res chain seq x y z
N MET A 1 0.48 12.02 -2.66
CA MET A 1 0.97 10.77 -1.99
C MET A 1 -0.21 9.84 -1.87
N CYS A 2 -0.08 8.58 -2.31
CA CYS A 2 -1.15 7.59 -2.24
C CYS A 2 -1.55 7.34 -0.78
N GLY A 3 -2.68 7.86 -0.35
CA GLY A 3 -3.20 7.74 1.02
C GLY A 3 -4.53 7.00 1.10
N ARG A 4 -5.06 6.54 -0.02
CA ARG A 4 -6.29 5.76 -0.13
C ARG A 4 -6.27 4.89 -1.37
N TYR A 5 -6.81 3.69 -1.27
CA TYR A 5 -7.05 2.83 -2.44
C TYR A 5 -8.30 1.97 -2.25
N GLY A 6 -8.73 1.27 -3.30
CA GLY A 6 -9.79 0.28 -3.24
C GLY A 6 -9.25 -1.09 -3.65
N LEU A 7 -9.69 -2.12 -2.94
CA LEU A 7 -9.53 -3.52 -3.31
C LEU A 7 -10.86 -4.24 -3.12
N PHE A 8 -11.62 -4.33 -4.18
CA PHE A 8 -12.96 -4.92 -4.16
C PHE A 8 -13.12 -6.12 -5.11
N THR A 9 -12.07 -6.48 -5.84
CA THR A 9 -11.99 -7.75 -6.57
C THR A 9 -12.08 -8.91 -5.57
N PRO A 10 -12.99 -9.89 -5.80
CA PRO A 10 -13.15 -11.03 -4.90
C PRO A 10 -11.87 -11.84 -4.70
N PRO A 11 -11.65 -12.42 -3.50
CA PRO A 11 -10.46 -13.23 -3.20
C PRO A 11 -10.16 -14.30 -4.24
N THR A 12 -11.17 -15.02 -4.73
CA THR A 12 -11.01 -16.09 -5.73
C THR A 12 -10.55 -15.60 -7.10
N GLU A 13 -10.87 -14.35 -7.45
CA GLU A 13 -10.37 -13.72 -8.67
C GLU A 13 -8.92 -13.26 -8.50
N LEU A 14 -8.55 -12.76 -7.32
CA LEU A 14 -7.16 -12.42 -7.00
C LEU A 14 -6.26 -13.66 -6.98
N GLU A 15 -6.74 -14.80 -6.43
CA GLU A 15 -6.04 -16.08 -6.48
C GLU A 15 -5.72 -16.48 -7.92
N THR A 16 -6.70 -16.37 -8.81
CA THR A 16 -6.53 -16.68 -10.24
C THR A 16 -5.61 -15.68 -10.93
N ARG A 17 -5.76 -14.37 -10.66
CA ARG A 17 -5.02 -13.30 -11.34
C ARG A 17 -3.53 -13.31 -10.97
N PHE A 18 -3.20 -13.59 -9.72
CA PHE A 18 -1.84 -13.49 -9.22
C PHE A 18 -1.19 -14.86 -8.95
N ASP A 19 -1.91 -15.97 -9.21
CA ASP A 19 -1.45 -17.34 -8.94
C ASP A 19 -1.00 -17.52 -7.48
N VAL A 20 -1.92 -17.23 -6.56
CA VAL A 20 -1.70 -17.24 -5.12
C VAL A 20 -2.86 -17.91 -4.39
N THR A 21 -2.67 -18.24 -3.11
CA THR A 21 -3.72 -18.72 -2.21
C THR A 21 -4.01 -17.70 -1.12
N VAL A 22 -5.27 -17.43 -0.83
CA VAL A 22 -5.67 -16.55 0.26
C VAL A 22 -5.65 -17.32 1.58
N GLN A 23 -4.73 -16.97 2.50
CA GLN A 23 -4.63 -17.61 3.83
C GLN A 23 -5.71 -17.15 4.80
N ALA A 24 -6.04 -15.86 4.78
CA ALA A 24 -7.05 -15.30 5.67
C ALA A 24 -8.12 -14.58 4.83
N ALA A 25 -9.38 -14.88 5.12
CA ALA A 25 -10.48 -14.17 4.48
C ALA A 25 -10.38 -12.67 4.81
N PHE A 26 -10.55 -11.85 3.80
CA PHE A 26 -10.69 -10.40 3.90
C PHE A 26 -11.95 -9.96 3.15
N GLU A 27 -12.53 -8.86 3.60
CA GLU A 27 -13.69 -8.28 2.95
C GLU A 27 -13.23 -7.28 1.88
N PRO A 28 -13.96 -7.15 0.77
CA PRO A 28 -13.71 -6.09 -0.19
C PRO A 28 -13.76 -4.72 0.49
N THR A 29 -12.80 -3.85 0.15
CA THR A 29 -12.78 -2.46 0.63
C THR A 29 -12.73 -1.50 -0.55
N TYR A 30 -13.60 -0.50 -0.51
CA TYR A 30 -13.69 0.58 -1.51
C TYR A 30 -12.94 1.84 -1.08
N ASN A 31 -12.45 1.88 0.17
CA ASN A 31 -11.85 3.08 0.77
C ASN A 31 -10.77 2.74 1.79
N ALA A 32 -9.88 1.80 1.46
CA ALA A 32 -8.77 1.40 2.31
C ALA A 32 -7.94 2.60 2.76
N ALA A 33 -7.69 2.68 4.07
CA ALA A 33 -7.00 3.78 4.73
C ALA A 33 -5.78 3.31 5.53
N PRO A 34 -4.79 4.18 5.77
CA PRO A 34 -3.69 3.87 6.68
C PRO A 34 -4.14 3.42 8.07
N GLY A 35 -3.43 2.45 8.65
CA GLY A 35 -3.75 1.81 9.93
C GLY A 35 -4.65 0.58 9.80
N GLU A 36 -5.22 0.32 8.63
CA GLU A 36 -6.01 -0.89 8.40
C GLU A 36 -5.13 -2.09 8.06
N SER A 37 -5.60 -3.29 8.42
CA SER A 37 -4.97 -4.57 8.05
C SER A 37 -5.49 -4.99 6.68
N LEU A 38 -4.62 -4.98 5.68
CA LEU A 38 -4.96 -5.10 4.25
C LEU A 38 -4.16 -6.21 3.57
N PRO A 39 -4.68 -6.81 2.48
CA PRO A 39 -4.02 -7.88 1.76
C PRO A 39 -2.69 -7.47 1.12
N VAL A 40 -1.67 -8.31 1.31
CA VAL A 40 -0.36 -8.20 0.65
C VAL A 40 0.15 -9.57 0.23
N ILE A 41 1.03 -9.61 -0.78
CA ILE A 41 1.81 -10.78 -1.18
C ILE A 41 3.27 -10.44 -0.90
N ALA A 42 3.89 -11.10 0.05
CA ALA A 42 5.25 -10.81 0.49
C ALA A 42 6.28 -11.77 -0.12
N ASP A 43 7.53 -11.32 -0.20
CA ASP A 43 8.62 -12.06 -0.83
C ASP A 43 9.04 -13.34 -0.08
N ASP A 44 8.76 -13.44 1.21
CA ASP A 44 9.01 -14.63 2.01
C ASP A 44 7.96 -15.75 1.77
N GLU A 45 6.73 -15.39 1.36
CA GLU A 45 5.64 -16.31 0.98
C GLU A 45 4.94 -15.84 -0.31
N PRO A 46 5.63 -15.85 -1.47
CA PRO A 46 5.16 -15.19 -2.69
C PRO A 46 3.94 -15.86 -3.35
N GLU A 47 3.53 -17.03 -2.89
CA GLU A 47 2.35 -17.75 -3.35
C GLU A 47 1.12 -17.56 -2.44
N THR A 48 1.21 -16.60 -1.51
CA THR A 48 0.20 -16.42 -0.47
C THR A 48 -0.20 -14.97 -0.32
N ILE A 49 -1.52 -14.72 -0.25
CA ILE A 49 -2.06 -13.45 0.24
C ILE A 49 -2.26 -13.56 1.76
N ARG A 50 -1.59 -12.69 2.49
CA ARG A 50 -1.78 -12.47 3.93
C ARG A 50 -2.14 -11.01 4.20
N THR A 51 -2.46 -10.66 5.43
CA THR A 51 -2.75 -9.27 5.80
C THR A 51 -1.60 -8.65 6.58
N ALA A 52 -1.34 -7.37 6.32
CA ALA A 52 -0.41 -6.53 7.08
C ALA A 52 -1.03 -5.14 7.30
N GLU A 53 -0.60 -4.43 8.32
CA GLU A 53 -1.12 -3.11 8.64
C GLU A 53 -0.45 -2.04 7.75
N TRP A 54 -1.25 -1.18 7.12
CA TRP A 54 -0.74 -0.09 6.29
C TRP A 54 -0.15 1.05 7.11
N GLY A 55 1.15 1.16 7.11
CA GLY A 55 1.95 2.10 7.87
C GLY A 55 3.20 1.41 8.40
N LEU A 56 4.20 1.18 7.51
CA LEU A 56 5.44 0.47 7.84
C LEU A 56 6.12 1.08 9.06
N ILE A 57 6.41 0.24 10.04
CA ILE A 57 7.19 0.55 11.22
C ILE A 57 8.55 -0.13 11.04
N PRO A 58 9.65 0.62 10.96
CA PRO A 58 10.97 0.02 10.86
C PRO A 58 11.27 -0.88 12.07
N SER A 59 11.95 -2.01 11.87
CA SER A 59 12.27 -2.98 12.93
C SER A 59 13.09 -2.40 14.09
N TRP A 60 13.82 -1.32 13.85
CA TRP A 60 14.61 -0.62 14.85
C TRP A 60 13.84 0.48 15.60
N ALA A 61 12.56 0.76 15.26
CA ALA A 61 11.79 1.82 15.89
C ALA A 61 11.43 1.45 17.35
N ASP A 62 11.79 2.31 18.28
CA ASP A 62 11.43 2.15 19.69
C ASP A 62 9.96 2.56 19.94
N ASP A 63 9.47 3.58 19.22
CA ASP A 63 8.08 4.05 19.28
C ASP A 63 7.42 3.86 17.90
N PRO A 64 6.43 2.96 17.79
CA PRO A 64 5.74 2.70 16.52
C PRO A 64 4.94 3.91 16.03
N ASP A 65 4.43 4.75 16.91
CA ASP A 65 3.57 5.88 16.52
C ASP A 65 4.38 7.04 15.91
N GLU A 66 5.65 7.19 16.30
CA GLU A 66 6.55 8.20 15.73
C GLU A 66 7.12 7.81 14.36
N HIS A 67 7.06 6.52 13.99
CA HIS A 67 7.76 5.97 12.84
C HIS A 67 6.86 5.26 11.82
N ARG A 68 5.57 5.57 11.78
CA ARG A 68 4.66 5.00 10.77
C ARG A 68 4.82 5.66 9.41
N HIS A 69 5.13 4.86 8.40
CA HIS A 69 5.36 5.33 7.04
C HIS A 69 4.35 4.72 6.07
N ILE A 70 3.36 5.49 5.64
CA ILE A 70 2.36 5.02 4.68
C ILE A 70 2.89 4.99 3.24
N ASN A 71 3.93 5.77 2.92
CA ASN A 71 4.58 5.77 1.61
C ASN A 71 6.11 5.83 1.71
N ALA A 72 6.78 5.18 0.77
CA ALA A 72 8.21 5.26 0.52
C ALA A 72 8.48 5.83 -0.87
N ARG A 73 9.40 6.79 -1.01
CA ARG A 73 9.73 7.37 -2.32
C ARG A 73 10.74 6.49 -3.06
N ALA A 74 10.45 6.14 -4.31
CA ALA A 74 11.32 5.35 -5.18
C ALA A 74 12.73 5.93 -5.27
N GLU A 75 12.88 7.22 -5.39
CA GLU A 75 14.15 7.94 -5.58
C GLU A 75 15.12 7.78 -4.41
N THR A 76 14.61 7.51 -3.21
CA THR A 76 15.43 7.39 -1.98
C THR A 76 15.22 6.08 -1.24
N LEU A 77 14.57 5.11 -1.90
CA LEU A 77 14.14 3.86 -1.29
C LEU A 77 15.30 3.08 -0.66
N PHE A 78 16.39 2.95 -1.39
CA PHE A 78 17.59 2.21 -0.98
C PHE A 78 18.59 3.02 -0.14
N GLU A 79 18.27 4.28 0.17
CA GLU A 79 19.17 5.19 0.88
C GLU A 79 18.66 5.49 2.30
N ARG A 80 17.35 5.64 2.47
CA ARG A 80 16.75 6.00 3.73
C ARG A 80 16.79 4.87 4.75
N ALA A 81 17.21 5.18 5.98
CA ALA A 81 17.30 4.21 7.07
C ALA A 81 16.00 3.47 7.35
N SER A 82 14.84 4.17 7.20
CA SER A 82 13.51 3.57 7.40
C SER A 82 13.15 2.51 6.35
N PHE A 83 13.79 2.50 5.18
CA PHE A 83 13.34 1.66 4.06
C PHE A 83 14.44 0.77 3.47
N ARG A 84 15.71 1.15 3.61
CA ARG A 84 16.84 0.50 2.92
C ARG A 84 16.87 -1.02 3.13
N GLU A 85 16.73 -1.48 4.36
CA GLU A 85 16.79 -2.90 4.66
C GLU A 85 15.57 -3.64 4.10
N ALA A 86 14.36 -3.08 4.26
CA ALA A 86 13.14 -3.64 3.68
C ALA A 86 13.19 -3.64 2.15
N ALA A 87 13.74 -2.60 1.52
CA ALA A 87 13.91 -2.54 0.06
C ALA A 87 14.86 -3.60 -0.50
N GLU A 88 15.81 -4.07 0.30
CA GLU A 88 16.75 -5.12 -0.09
C GLU A 88 16.21 -6.54 0.17
N ARG A 89 15.33 -6.73 1.17
CA ARG A 89 15.01 -8.05 1.72
C ARG A 89 13.55 -8.34 2.04
N ARG A 90 12.68 -7.33 2.04
CA ARG A 90 11.28 -7.44 2.47
C ARG A 90 10.38 -6.61 1.56
N ARG A 91 10.21 -7.12 0.34
CA ARG A 91 9.34 -6.51 -0.66
C ARG A 91 7.99 -7.20 -0.67
N CYS A 92 6.95 -6.44 -1.00
CA CYS A 92 5.62 -7.01 -1.16
C CYS A 92 4.90 -6.41 -2.36
N LEU A 93 3.86 -7.09 -2.79
CA LEU A 93 2.87 -6.61 -3.73
C LEU A 93 1.64 -6.20 -2.94
N VAL A 94 1.10 -5.03 -3.24
CA VAL A 94 -0.14 -4.51 -2.65
C VAL A 94 -1.22 -4.56 -3.71
N PRO A 95 -2.14 -5.55 -3.70
CA PRO A 95 -3.24 -5.64 -4.67
C PRO A 95 -4.18 -4.45 -4.55
N ALA A 96 -4.67 -3.95 -5.69
CA ALA A 96 -5.62 -2.85 -5.74
C ALA A 96 -6.45 -2.90 -7.04
N ASP A 97 -7.69 -2.42 -6.98
CA ASP A 97 -8.53 -2.12 -8.14
C ASP A 97 -8.35 -0.67 -8.60
N GLY A 98 -7.85 0.19 -7.72
CA GLY A 98 -7.55 1.58 -8.01
C GLY A 98 -7.10 2.34 -6.78
N PHE A 99 -6.61 3.56 -6.98
CA PHE A 99 -6.19 4.45 -5.90
C PHE A 99 -6.84 5.83 -6.03
N PHE A 100 -6.91 6.54 -4.92
CA PHE A 100 -7.47 7.88 -4.88
C PHE A 100 -6.38 8.93 -4.72
N GLU A 101 -6.58 10.06 -5.41
CA GLU A 101 -5.82 11.29 -5.19
C GLU A 101 -6.75 12.51 -5.25
N TRP A 102 -6.33 13.58 -4.57
CA TRP A 102 -7.13 14.81 -4.42
C TRP A 102 -6.44 15.95 -5.14
N GLY A 103 -7.11 16.49 -6.13
CA GLY A 103 -6.58 17.61 -6.90
C GLY A 103 -7.65 18.56 -7.38
N SER A 104 -7.20 19.58 -8.10
CA SER A 104 -8.05 20.66 -8.62
C SER A 104 -7.79 20.89 -10.11
N PRO A 105 -7.88 19.88 -10.99
CA PRO A 105 -7.63 20.07 -12.42
C PRO A 105 -8.55 21.14 -13.02
N ASP A 106 -9.77 21.28 -12.49
CA ASP A 106 -10.78 22.23 -12.93
C ASP A 106 -10.99 23.39 -11.94
N GLY A 107 -10.04 23.62 -11.03
CA GLY A 107 -10.06 24.72 -10.06
C GLY A 107 -10.72 24.39 -8.71
N GLU A 108 -11.51 23.33 -8.62
CA GLU A 108 -12.11 22.87 -7.37
C GLU A 108 -11.46 21.57 -6.89
N ARG A 109 -10.97 21.55 -5.64
CA ARG A 109 -10.35 20.35 -5.07
C ARG A 109 -11.38 19.27 -4.82
N ARG A 110 -11.22 18.12 -5.50
CA ARG A 110 -12.08 16.95 -5.37
C ARG A 110 -11.29 15.66 -5.44
N PRO A 111 -11.83 14.55 -4.93
CA PRO A 111 -11.23 13.23 -5.09
C PRO A 111 -11.39 12.71 -6.51
N HIS A 112 -10.36 12.01 -6.98
CA HIS A 112 -10.32 11.31 -8.25
C HIS A 112 -9.92 9.86 -8.01
N PHE A 113 -10.56 8.92 -8.71
CA PHE A 113 -10.24 7.50 -8.66
C PHE A 113 -9.50 7.10 -9.92
N PHE A 114 -8.30 6.57 -9.74
CA PHE A 114 -7.42 6.09 -10.79
C PHE A 114 -7.48 4.57 -10.83
N ARG A 115 -7.76 3.99 -11.98
CA ARG A 115 -7.84 2.55 -12.19
C ARG A 115 -7.31 2.16 -13.57
N ARG A 116 -7.05 0.90 -13.78
CA ARG A 116 -6.70 0.40 -15.12
C ARG A 116 -7.87 0.58 -16.09
N ARG A 117 -7.53 0.81 -17.37
CA ARG A 117 -8.56 0.99 -18.43
C ARG A 117 -9.30 -0.30 -18.76
N ASP A 118 -8.63 -1.45 -18.66
CA ASP A 118 -9.22 -2.78 -18.87
C ASP A 118 -10.12 -3.21 -17.70
N GLY A 119 -10.01 -2.57 -16.55
CA GLY A 119 -10.78 -2.87 -15.34
C GLY A 119 -10.18 -3.96 -14.48
N ASP A 120 -9.07 -4.58 -14.89
CA ASP A 120 -8.41 -5.62 -14.12
C ASP A 120 -7.71 -5.07 -12.87
N PRO A 121 -7.66 -5.83 -11.76
CA PRO A 121 -6.86 -5.46 -10.62
C PRO A 121 -5.37 -5.46 -10.97
N PHE A 122 -4.62 -4.62 -10.27
CA PHE A 122 -3.18 -4.50 -10.40
C PHE A 122 -2.50 -4.64 -9.03
N VAL A 123 -1.17 -4.63 -9.01
CA VAL A 123 -0.42 -4.54 -7.77
C VAL A 123 0.44 -3.28 -7.77
N MET A 124 0.52 -2.66 -6.60
CA MET A 124 1.48 -1.61 -6.31
C MET A 124 2.73 -2.22 -5.66
N ALA A 125 3.91 -1.71 -6.00
CA ALA A 125 5.13 -2.07 -5.30
C ALA A 125 5.05 -1.61 -3.84
N GLY A 126 5.37 -2.49 -2.93
CA GLY A 126 5.40 -2.23 -1.49
C GLY A 126 6.65 -2.77 -0.82
N LEU A 127 6.86 -2.34 0.40
CA LEU A 127 7.80 -2.93 1.35
C LEU A 127 7.02 -3.37 2.57
N TRP A 128 7.46 -4.43 3.22
CA TRP A 128 6.89 -4.87 4.48
C TRP A 128 7.95 -4.96 5.57
N GLU A 129 7.50 -4.95 6.81
CA GLU A 129 8.37 -5.06 7.98
C GLU A 129 7.64 -5.79 9.09
N ARG A 130 8.38 -6.56 9.88
CA ARG A 130 7.91 -7.16 11.10
C ARG A 130 8.51 -6.40 12.28
N TRP A 131 7.68 -5.66 12.96
CA TRP A 131 8.06 -4.93 14.15
C TRP A 131 7.73 -5.73 15.41
N GLU A 132 8.69 -5.79 16.34
CA GLU A 132 8.55 -6.44 17.63
C GLU A 132 8.80 -5.41 18.74
N PRO A 133 7.89 -5.30 19.75
CA PRO A 133 8.13 -4.42 20.88
C PRO A 133 9.45 -4.75 21.58
N SER A 134 10.28 -3.74 21.84
CA SER A 134 11.53 -3.96 22.56
C SER A 134 11.24 -4.39 24.01
N SER A 135 11.98 -5.40 24.53
CA SER A 135 11.85 -5.88 25.93
C SER A 135 12.06 -4.78 26.99
N THR A 136 12.74 -3.69 26.62
CA THR A 136 12.99 -2.54 27.50
C THR A 136 11.71 -1.74 27.80
N GLN A 137 10.75 -1.68 26.87
CA GLN A 137 9.44 -1.05 27.11
C GLN A 137 8.57 -1.91 28.04
N ALA A 138 8.73 -3.22 27.99
CA ALA A 138 8.06 -4.15 28.89
C ALA A 138 8.49 -3.99 30.37
N GLU A 139 9.76 -3.68 30.62
CA GLU A 139 10.28 -3.49 31.98
C GLU A 139 9.85 -2.15 32.63
N LEU A 140 9.67 -1.08 31.86
CA LEU A 140 9.21 0.22 32.37
C LEU A 140 7.73 0.21 32.80
N GLY A 141 6.89 -0.63 32.19
CA GLY A 141 5.49 -0.84 32.59
C GLY A 141 5.33 -1.61 33.91
N ALA A 142 6.32 -2.43 34.29
CA ALA A 142 6.27 -3.27 35.49
C ALA A 142 6.41 -2.51 36.82
N PHE A 143 6.88 -1.26 36.79
CA PHE A 143 6.98 -0.41 37.98
C PHE A 143 5.70 0.33 38.36
N GLY A 144 4.63 0.23 37.56
CA GLY A 144 3.35 0.94 37.73
C GLY A 144 2.16 0.08 38.20
N GLY A 145 2.36 -1.11 38.73
CA GLY A 145 1.30 -1.85 39.48
C GLY A 145 0.22 -2.57 38.68
N ASP A 146 0.13 -2.40 37.36
CA ASP A 146 -0.66 -3.28 36.47
C ASP A 146 0.32 -4.09 35.62
N THR A 147 0.20 -5.42 35.68
CA THR A 147 0.95 -6.32 34.83
C THR A 147 0.47 -6.13 33.38
N VAL A 148 1.10 -5.20 32.66
CA VAL A 148 0.97 -5.15 31.22
C VAL A 148 1.66 -6.41 30.68
N SER A 149 0.89 -7.32 30.10
CA SER A 149 1.38 -8.54 29.48
C SER A 149 2.50 -8.17 28.50
N THR A 150 3.70 -8.72 28.74
CA THR A 150 4.89 -8.52 27.90
C THR A 150 4.84 -9.28 26.58
N ASP A 151 3.70 -9.87 26.26
CA ASP A 151 3.42 -10.64 25.04
C ASP A 151 2.63 -9.84 24.00
N ALA A 152 3.04 -8.60 23.67
CA ALA A 152 2.54 -7.98 22.46
C ALA A 152 3.08 -8.77 21.25
N ALA A 153 2.17 -9.36 20.49
CA ALA A 153 2.53 -10.14 19.31
C ALA A 153 3.25 -9.22 18.29
N PRO A 154 4.21 -9.76 17.53
CA PRO A 154 4.82 -9.04 16.41
C PRO A 154 3.74 -8.49 15.46
N VAL A 155 3.93 -7.27 14.99
CA VAL A 155 3.02 -6.64 14.03
C VAL A 155 3.69 -6.61 12.66
N GLU A 156 3.01 -7.18 11.65
CA GLU A 156 3.43 -7.04 10.26
C GLU A 156 2.82 -5.78 9.68
N THR A 157 3.67 -4.94 9.10
CA THR A 157 3.30 -3.64 8.56
C THR A 157 3.82 -3.50 7.14
N PHE A 158 3.16 -2.67 6.32
CA PHE A 158 3.63 -2.40 4.96
C PHE A 158 3.54 -0.91 4.59
N THR A 159 4.27 -0.54 3.54
CA THR A 159 4.20 0.78 2.90
C THR A 159 4.09 0.64 1.39
N ILE A 160 3.47 1.63 0.74
CA ILE A 160 3.37 1.70 -0.71
C ILE A 160 4.51 2.55 -1.26
N VAL A 161 5.23 2.02 -2.26
CA VAL A 161 6.26 2.77 -2.97
C VAL A 161 5.61 3.73 -3.95
N THR A 162 6.05 4.99 -3.94
CA THR A 162 5.55 6.04 -4.83
C THR A 162 6.66 6.58 -5.72
N THR A 163 6.28 6.99 -6.93
CA THR A 163 7.16 7.61 -7.92
C THR A 163 6.55 8.93 -8.42
N THR A 164 7.22 9.63 -9.34
CA THR A 164 6.67 10.80 -10.03
C THR A 164 5.39 10.44 -10.79
N ALA A 165 4.45 11.37 -10.86
CA ALA A 165 3.22 11.16 -11.59
C ALA A 165 3.47 11.04 -13.11
N ASN A 166 2.71 10.16 -13.78
CA ASN A 166 2.61 10.14 -15.23
C ASN A 166 1.61 11.22 -15.73
N ALA A 167 1.51 11.41 -17.05
CA ALA A 167 0.66 12.43 -17.64
C ALA A 167 -0.85 12.29 -17.32
N THR A 168 -1.32 11.12 -16.90
CA THR A 168 -2.72 10.92 -16.47
C THR A 168 -2.95 11.38 -15.02
N VAL A 169 -1.95 11.21 -14.14
CA VAL A 169 -2.05 11.54 -12.72
C VAL A 169 -1.61 12.98 -12.43
N GLU A 170 -0.61 13.50 -13.16
CA GLU A 170 0.01 14.81 -12.94
C GLU A 170 -0.98 15.99 -12.80
N PRO A 171 -2.10 16.07 -13.56
CA PRO A 171 -3.08 17.14 -13.40
C PRO A 171 -3.76 17.16 -12.02
N VAL A 172 -3.77 16.03 -11.30
CA VAL A 172 -4.40 15.86 -9.99
C VAL A 172 -3.37 15.90 -8.87
N HIS A 173 -2.22 15.20 -9.03
CA HIS A 173 -1.17 15.11 -8.03
C HIS A 173 0.20 14.85 -8.66
N ASP A 174 1.28 15.36 -8.07
CA ASP A 174 2.68 15.23 -8.55
C ASP A 174 3.29 13.83 -8.28
N ARG A 175 2.62 12.98 -7.50
CA ARG A 175 3.07 11.62 -7.16
C ARG A 175 1.99 10.59 -7.46
N MET A 176 2.44 9.35 -7.75
CA MET A 176 1.56 8.19 -7.89
C MET A 176 2.20 6.95 -7.25
N PRO A 177 1.43 5.91 -6.88
CA PRO A 177 2.01 4.64 -6.52
C PRO A 177 2.75 4.02 -7.72
N VAL A 178 3.79 3.25 -7.45
CA VAL A 178 4.44 2.42 -8.48
C VAL A 178 3.50 1.26 -8.79
N VAL A 179 2.81 1.33 -9.92
CA VAL A 179 1.98 0.23 -10.45
C VAL A 179 2.87 -0.67 -11.29
N LEU A 180 3.05 -1.90 -10.86
CA LEU A 180 3.93 -2.85 -11.54
C LEU A 180 3.32 -3.33 -12.85
N PRO A 181 4.13 -3.50 -13.92
CA PRO A 181 3.64 -4.00 -15.19
C PRO A 181 3.12 -5.45 -15.06
N PRO A 182 2.02 -5.82 -15.74
CA PRO A 182 1.57 -7.21 -15.81
C PRO A 182 2.67 -8.15 -16.28
N GLY A 183 2.89 -9.24 -15.54
CA GLY A 183 3.94 -10.24 -15.80
C GLY A 183 5.30 -9.92 -15.17
N GLN A 184 5.49 -8.74 -14.61
CA GLN A 184 6.71 -8.35 -13.89
C GLN A 184 6.49 -8.22 -12.37
N GLU A 185 5.30 -8.52 -11.89
CA GLU A 185 4.94 -8.35 -10.48
C GLU A 185 5.83 -9.21 -9.57
N ARG A 186 6.06 -10.49 -9.94
CA ARG A 186 6.91 -11.40 -9.15
C ARG A 186 8.40 -11.05 -9.24
N GLU A 187 8.82 -10.38 -10.32
CA GLU A 187 10.20 -9.88 -10.45
C GLU A 187 10.53 -8.86 -9.35
N TRP A 188 9.58 -7.98 -9.00
CA TRP A 188 9.75 -7.06 -7.89
C TRP A 188 10.12 -7.76 -6.58
N LEU A 189 9.53 -8.91 -6.27
CA LEU A 189 9.77 -9.64 -5.03
C LEU A 189 11.18 -10.23 -4.94
N SER A 190 11.78 -10.65 -6.06
CA SER A 190 13.03 -11.42 -6.08
C SER A 190 14.21 -10.74 -6.78
N ALA A 191 13.98 -9.59 -7.43
CA ALA A 191 14.98 -8.88 -8.21
C ALA A 191 16.18 -8.40 -7.37
N ASP A 192 17.34 -8.31 -7.97
CA ASP A 192 18.45 -7.55 -7.42
C ASP A 192 18.12 -6.04 -7.39
N ARG A 193 18.98 -5.24 -6.78
CA ARG A 193 18.74 -3.81 -6.61
C ARG A 193 18.61 -3.06 -7.95
N GLU A 194 19.41 -3.41 -8.96
CA GLU A 194 19.43 -2.75 -10.26
C GLU A 194 18.09 -2.98 -10.98
N THR A 195 17.68 -4.24 -11.08
CA THR A 195 16.41 -4.64 -11.68
C THR A 195 15.21 -4.07 -10.90
N ALA A 196 15.25 -4.14 -9.56
CA ALA A 196 14.19 -3.55 -8.73
C ALA A 196 14.06 -2.05 -8.94
N THR A 197 15.18 -1.31 -9.09
CA THR A 197 15.14 0.12 -9.36
C THR A 197 14.52 0.42 -10.73
N ALA A 198 14.77 -0.41 -11.74
CA ALA A 198 14.17 -0.24 -13.07
C ALA A 198 12.64 -0.44 -13.09
N LEU A 199 12.09 -1.20 -12.13
CA LEU A 199 10.64 -1.40 -11.98
C LEU A 199 9.93 -0.22 -11.30
N LEU A 200 10.66 0.74 -10.74
CA LEU A 200 10.09 1.87 -9.99
C LEU A 200 9.67 3.06 -10.87
N GLU A 201 9.62 2.87 -12.17
CA GLU A 201 9.16 3.87 -13.12
C GLU A 201 7.63 4.08 -13.07
N PRO A 202 7.12 5.27 -13.42
CA PRO A 202 5.69 5.50 -13.55
C PRO A 202 5.07 4.57 -14.58
N ALA A 203 3.89 3.99 -14.28
CA ALA A 203 3.14 3.21 -15.27
C ALA A 203 2.81 4.07 -16.52
N PRO A 204 2.74 3.47 -17.72
CA PRO A 204 2.35 4.19 -18.93
C PRO A 204 1.00 4.88 -18.76
N PRO A 205 0.87 6.19 -19.12
CA PRO A 205 -0.35 6.96 -18.87
C PRO A 205 -1.59 6.37 -19.56
N GLU A 206 -1.43 5.72 -20.71
CA GLU A 206 -2.50 5.05 -21.44
C GLU A 206 -3.07 3.83 -20.73
N HIS A 207 -2.36 3.26 -19.75
CA HIS A 207 -2.87 2.13 -18.96
C HIS A 207 -3.88 2.55 -17.90
N LEU A 208 -3.85 3.82 -17.50
CA LEU A 208 -4.72 4.35 -16.48
C LEU A 208 -5.88 5.19 -17.06
N ARG A 209 -6.98 5.20 -16.37
CA ARG A 209 -8.07 6.16 -16.51
C ARG A 209 -8.32 6.83 -15.17
N VAL A 210 -8.86 8.02 -15.22
CA VAL A 210 -9.21 8.82 -14.05
C VAL A 210 -10.67 9.24 -14.14
N ASP A 211 -11.37 9.11 -13.02
CA ASP A 211 -12.77 9.53 -12.88
C ASP A 211 -12.90 10.40 -11.62
N PRO A 212 -13.57 11.58 -11.68
CA PRO A 212 -13.95 12.30 -10.47
C PRO A 212 -15.00 11.48 -9.70
N VAL A 213 -14.85 11.44 -8.37
CA VAL A 213 -15.74 10.62 -7.53
C VAL A 213 -16.32 11.42 -6.37
N SER A 214 -17.25 10.80 -5.63
CA SER A 214 -17.94 11.43 -4.51
C SER A 214 -16.99 11.86 -3.40
N ARG A 215 -17.20 13.06 -2.84
CA ARG A 215 -16.50 13.54 -1.63
C ARG A 215 -16.76 12.70 -0.38
N ALA A 216 -17.72 11.79 -0.42
CA ALA A 216 -17.96 10.84 0.68
C ALA A 216 -16.74 9.98 0.98
N VAL A 217 -15.82 9.77 0.01
CA VAL A 217 -14.53 9.07 0.20
C VAL A 217 -13.59 9.79 1.17
N ASN A 218 -13.80 11.07 1.47
CA ASN A 218 -12.99 11.82 2.42
C ASN A 218 -13.08 11.24 3.84
N ASP A 219 -14.25 10.70 4.20
CA ASP A 219 -14.45 10.02 5.48
C ASP A 219 -14.05 8.54 5.34
N PRO A 220 -12.99 8.09 6.03
CA PRO A 220 -12.53 6.70 5.96
C PRO A 220 -13.55 5.68 6.49
N THR A 221 -14.52 6.10 7.27
CA THR A 221 -15.58 5.21 7.77
C THR A 221 -16.63 4.86 6.71
N ASN A 222 -16.66 5.60 5.59
CA ASN A 222 -17.45 5.24 4.43
C ASN A 222 -16.71 4.19 3.63
N ASP A 223 -17.27 2.99 3.54
CA ASP A 223 -16.75 1.90 2.72
C ASP A 223 -17.89 1.23 1.96
N ARG A 224 -18.12 1.66 0.70
CA ARG A 224 -19.25 1.21 -0.12
C ARG A 224 -18.98 1.40 -1.62
N PRO A 225 -19.65 0.61 -2.50
CA PRO A 225 -19.35 0.56 -3.93
C PRO A 225 -19.52 1.89 -4.69
N ASP A 226 -20.40 2.77 -4.26
CA ASP A 226 -20.66 4.05 -4.92
C ASP A 226 -19.51 5.05 -4.80
N LEU A 227 -18.55 4.83 -3.89
CA LEU A 227 -17.35 5.67 -3.74
C LEU A 227 -16.43 5.64 -4.96
N VAL A 228 -16.45 4.56 -5.75
CA VAL A 228 -15.62 4.38 -6.96
C VAL A 228 -16.45 4.65 -8.24
N THR A 229 -17.69 5.08 -8.10
CA THR A 229 -18.55 5.43 -9.22
C THR A 229 -18.28 6.86 -9.67
N PRO A 230 -18.06 7.10 -10.98
CA PRO A 230 -17.90 8.45 -11.50
C PRO A 230 -19.07 9.35 -11.16
N VAL A 231 -18.78 10.58 -10.70
CA VAL A 231 -19.80 11.61 -10.55
C VAL A 231 -19.84 12.51 -11.80
N ALA A 232 -21.02 13.00 -12.17
CA ALA A 232 -21.14 13.97 -13.24
C ALA A 232 -20.37 15.26 -12.88
N GLU A 233 -19.73 15.87 -13.87
CA GLU A 233 -19.11 17.18 -13.77
C GLU A 233 -20.12 18.30 -13.50
#